data_30a7880d403ace67f8f2c75e94606b8d
#
_entry.id   30a7880d403ace67f8f2c75e94606b8d
#
_cell.length_a   1.000
_cell.length_b   1.000
_cell.length_c   1.000
_cell.angle_alpha   90.00
_cell.angle_beta   90.00
_cell.angle_gamma   90.00
#
_symmetry.space_group_name_H-M   'P 1'
#
loop_
_entity.id
_entity.type
_entity.pdbx_description
1 polymer ?
#
loop_
_entity_poly.entity_id
_entity_poly.type
_entity_poly.pdbx_seq_one_letter_code
_entity_poly.pdbx_strand_id
1 'polypeptide(L)'
;MEDTKSEHIINLAKEIMDDIELSRLDAQAILLKTTRLSRYVDNEIIRKWVRFEMQGYTSKDEVSLKYMSKTGRWTDKENNKGYWFPLSQVEATIESHKQKLSLTRIPDTSGDKAVLVIDRVRSTMSASTDIISRLGGVKSRVISLLHDFATNVYYEKTFDNLAESIFDKYKNDIDLLIAENSGDIIEQIPSVINRLSDGDKESISQALTTCRRIIDSFSNHIFPARDETIEIGGNTLSLKKDKVQNRLNAFIHLNSESASRKKKLRQNLSNLYERVSVGVHSDVDEQEARSLFFNTYLLLGEILTLKK
;
A
#
# COMPACT_ATOMS: atom_id res chain seq x y z
N MET A 1 7.52 22.02 -8.79
CA MET A 1 7.66 21.00 -7.73
C MET A 1 7.95 19.70 -8.48
N GLU A 2 9.05 19.01 -8.17
CA GLU A 2 9.27 17.68 -8.71
C GLU A 2 8.26 16.75 -8.03
N ASP A 3 7.49 16.00 -8.84
CA ASP A 3 6.60 14.95 -8.34
C ASP A 3 7.41 13.97 -7.49
N THR A 4 6.91 13.64 -6.32
CA THR A 4 7.52 12.59 -5.50
C THR A 4 7.44 11.25 -6.26
N LYS A 5 8.32 10.30 -5.95
CA LYS A 5 8.28 8.96 -6.57
C LYS A 5 6.89 8.32 -6.40
N SER A 6 6.23 8.55 -5.27
CA SER A 6 4.88 8.04 -4.99
C SER A 6 3.83 8.66 -5.89
N GLU A 7 3.84 9.99 -6.06
CA GLU A 7 2.92 10.70 -6.96
C GLU A 7 3.08 10.25 -8.41
N HIS A 8 4.33 10.05 -8.85
CA HIS A 8 4.58 9.55 -10.20
C HIS A 8 4.01 8.13 -10.43
N ILE A 9 4.10 7.23 -9.43
CA ILE A 9 3.49 5.90 -9.49
C ILE A 9 1.97 5.99 -9.58
N ILE A 10 1.34 6.81 -8.73
CA ILE A 10 -0.11 7.04 -8.71
C ILE A 10 -0.59 7.57 -10.06
N ASN A 11 0.08 8.59 -10.59
CA ASN A 11 -0.27 9.20 -11.87
C ASN A 11 -0.14 8.19 -13.02
N LEU A 12 0.95 7.41 -13.07
CA LEU A 12 1.14 6.39 -14.10
C LEU A 12 0.10 5.27 -14.02
N ALA A 13 -0.26 4.82 -12.82
CA ALA A 13 -1.30 3.81 -12.62
C ALA A 13 -2.67 4.34 -13.09
N LYS A 14 -3.01 5.58 -12.73
CA LYS A 14 -4.23 6.25 -13.20
C LYS A 14 -4.26 6.41 -14.72
N GLU A 15 -3.16 6.83 -15.33
CA GLU A 15 -3.08 6.93 -16.79
C GLU A 15 -3.38 5.59 -17.48
N ILE A 16 -2.84 4.47 -16.96
CA ILE A 16 -3.09 3.15 -17.53
C ILE A 16 -4.58 2.79 -17.43
N MET A 17 -5.22 3.06 -16.27
CA MET A 17 -6.65 2.85 -16.10
C MET A 17 -7.46 3.67 -17.10
N ASP A 18 -7.21 4.98 -17.18
CA ASP A 18 -7.90 5.90 -18.10
C ASP A 18 -7.71 5.49 -19.58
N ASP A 19 -6.49 5.07 -19.96
CA ASP A 19 -6.18 4.63 -21.32
C ASP A 19 -6.94 3.36 -21.71
N ILE A 20 -7.13 2.43 -20.76
CA ILE A 20 -7.91 1.21 -20.96
C ILE A 20 -9.40 1.51 -21.01
N GLU A 21 -9.94 2.23 -20.02
CA GLU A 21 -11.36 2.52 -19.87
C GLU A 21 -11.91 3.37 -21.04
N LEU A 22 -11.10 4.31 -21.52
CA LEU A 22 -11.47 5.22 -22.60
C LEU A 22 -10.93 4.77 -23.97
N SER A 23 -10.30 3.58 -24.05
CA SER A 23 -9.72 3.03 -25.29
C SER A 23 -8.81 4.02 -26.02
N ARG A 24 -7.97 4.77 -25.28
CA ARG A 24 -7.09 5.81 -25.82
C ARG A 24 -5.84 5.26 -26.52
N LEU A 25 -5.38 4.10 -26.07
CA LEU A 25 -4.15 3.49 -26.54
C LEU A 25 -4.40 2.05 -27.02
N ASP A 26 -3.55 1.57 -27.92
CA ASP A 26 -3.51 0.17 -28.29
C ASP A 26 -2.92 -0.73 -27.17
N ALA A 27 -3.14 -2.03 -27.28
CA ALA A 27 -2.67 -2.97 -26.27
C ALA A 27 -1.15 -2.96 -26.11
N GLN A 28 -0.39 -2.70 -27.17
CA GLN A 28 1.08 -2.63 -27.13
C GLN A 28 1.55 -1.47 -26.24
N ALA A 29 0.98 -0.28 -26.41
CA ALA A 29 1.30 0.88 -25.60
C ALA A 29 0.93 0.69 -24.12
N ILE A 30 -0.22 0.04 -23.85
CA ILE A 30 -0.63 -0.31 -22.47
C ILE A 30 0.36 -1.29 -21.84
N LEU A 31 0.82 -2.33 -22.57
CA LEU A 31 1.83 -3.27 -22.09
C LEU A 31 3.16 -2.56 -21.74
N LEU A 32 3.59 -1.60 -22.56
CA LEU A 32 4.81 -0.80 -22.29
C LEU A 32 4.65 0.06 -21.03
N LYS A 33 3.53 0.75 -20.85
CA LYS A 33 3.23 1.52 -19.63
C LYS A 33 3.19 0.61 -18.41
N THR A 34 2.53 -0.55 -18.51
CA THR A 34 2.46 -1.53 -17.41
C THR A 34 3.84 -2.09 -17.05
N THR A 35 4.71 -2.32 -18.04
CA THR A 35 6.11 -2.70 -17.79
C THR A 35 6.84 -1.64 -16.97
N ARG A 36 6.64 -0.36 -17.28
CA ARG A 36 7.21 0.75 -16.52
C ARG A 36 6.66 0.78 -15.09
N LEU A 37 5.35 0.68 -14.92
CA LEU A 37 4.71 0.64 -13.61
C LEU A 37 5.21 -0.52 -12.75
N SER A 38 5.31 -1.74 -13.33
CA SER A 38 5.77 -2.93 -12.62
C SER A 38 7.23 -2.83 -12.11
N ARG A 39 8.07 -2.01 -12.75
CA ARG A 39 9.42 -1.70 -12.27
C ARG A 39 9.41 -0.76 -11.07
N TYR A 40 8.55 0.25 -11.08
CA TYR A 40 8.44 1.21 -9.97
C TYR A 40 7.95 0.57 -8.68
N VAL A 41 7.04 -0.43 -8.78
CA VAL A 41 6.50 -1.16 -7.62
C VAL A 41 7.20 -2.50 -7.38
N ASP A 42 8.29 -2.76 -8.07
CA ASP A 42 9.11 -3.99 -7.99
C ASP A 42 8.33 -5.30 -8.10
N ASN A 43 7.31 -5.34 -8.96
CA ASN A 43 6.52 -6.54 -9.21
C ASN A 43 7.12 -7.38 -10.33
N GLU A 44 8.00 -8.32 -9.97
CA GLU A 44 8.71 -9.17 -10.92
C GLU A 44 7.77 -10.13 -11.67
N ILE A 45 6.72 -10.63 -11.03
CA ILE A 45 5.76 -11.56 -11.65
C ILE A 45 5.02 -10.88 -12.79
N ILE A 46 4.49 -9.67 -12.56
CA ILE A 46 3.80 -8.89 -13.59
C ILE A 46 4.77 -8.51 -14.71
N ARG A 47 6.00 -8.10 -14.38
CA ARG A 47 7.04 -7.76 -15.36
C ARG A 47 7.36 -8.94 -16.28
N LYS A 48 7.49 -10.15 -15.73
CA LYS A 48 7.67 -11.38 -16.49
C LYS A 48 6.45 -11.70 -17.37
N TRP A 49 5.26 -11.63 -16.82
CA TRP A 49 4.05 -11.88 -17.58
C TRP A 49 3.88 -10.92 -18.77
N VAL A 50 4.01 -9.61 -18.54
CA VAL A 50 3.91 -8.60 -19.60
C VAL A 50 4.94 -8.86 -20.71
N ARG A 51 6.16 -9.32 -20.36
CA ARG A 51 7.14 -9.74 -21.34
C ARG A 51 6.63 -10.91 -22.21
N PHE A 52 5.95 -11.89 -21.61
CA PHE A 52 5.36 -13.00 -22.39
C PHE A 52 4.22 -12.53 -23.29
N GLU A 53 3.42 -11.55 -22.86
CA GLU A 53 2.43 -10.92 -23.73
C GLU A 53 3.05 -10.20 -24.93
N MET A 54 4.24 -9.64 -24.77
CA MET A 54 4.97 -8.92 -25.83
C MET A 54 5.78 -9.86 -26.74
N GLN A 55 6.34 -10.94 -26.24
CA GLN A 55 7.32 -11.79 -26.96
C GLN A 55 6.80 -13.20 -27.28
N GLY A 56 5.70 -13.61 -26.67
CA GLY A 56 5.19 -14.97 -26.72
C GLY A 56 5.53 -15.77 -25.46
N TYR A 57 4.77 -16.82 -25.27
CA TYR A 57 4.79 -17.68 -24.10
C TYR A 57 5.70 -18.89 -24.29
N THR A 58 6.08 -19.55 -23.18
CA THR A 58 6.93 -20.75 -23.19
C THR A 58 6.44 -21.79 -22.18
N SER A 59 6.63 -23.06 -22.50
CA SER A 59 6.29 -24.17 -21.59
C SER A 59 7.29 -24.38 -20.46
N LYS A 60 8.42 -23.67 -20.47
CA LYS A 60 9.53 -23.83 -19.52
C LYS A 60 9.47 -22.90 -18.31
N ASP A 61 8.48 -22.03 -18.23
CA ASP A 61 8.39 -21.01 -17.17
C ASP A 61 7.02 -21.06 -16.47
N GLU A 62 7.03 -21.11 -15.14
CA GLU A 62 5.81 -21.23 -14.33
C GLU A 62 4.89 -20.01 -14.47
N VAL A 63 5.45 -18.80 -14.57
CA VAL A 63 4.67 -17.58 -14.79
C VAL A 63 3.98 -17.63 -16.15
N SER A 64 4.70 -18.09 -17.18
CA SER A 64 4.13 -18.33 -18.52
C SER A 64 2.92 -19.28 -18.44
N LEU A 65 3.09 -20.46 -17.84
CA LEU A 65 2.00 -21.45 -17.73
C LEU A 65 0.82 -20.96 -16.90
N LYS A 66 1.10 -20.21 -15.80
CA LYS A 66 0.08 -19.58 -14.96
C LYS A 66 -0.77 -18.60 -15.76
N TYR A 67 -0.13 -17.73 -16.56
CA TYR A 67 -0.85 -16.72 -17.32
C TYR A 67 -1.48 -17.27 -18.61
N MET A 68 -0.96 -18.34 -19.21
CA MET A 68 -1.67 -19.11 -20.23
C MET A 68 -3.06 -19.54 -19.73
N SER A 69 -3.14 -19.98 -18.47
CA SER A 69 -4.42 -20.35 -17.84
C SER A 69 -5.29 -19.12 -17.53
N LYS A 70 -4.73 -18.07 -16.93
CA LYS A 70 -5.47 -16.86 -16.55
C LYS A 70 -6.07 -16.12 -17.74
N THR A 71 -5.34 -16.07 -18.86
CA THR A 71 -5.77 -15.37 -20.08
C THR A 71 -6.61 -16.25 -21.00
N GLY A 72 -6.79 -17.55 -20.65
CA GLY A 72 -7.59 -18.50 -21.43
C GLY A 72 -6.97 -18.84 -22.78
N ARG A 73 -5.65 -18.92 -22.84
CA ARG A 73 -4.90 -19.25 -24.05
C ARG A 73 -4.84 -20.73 -24.36
N TRP A 74 -5.19 -21.59 -23.39
CA TRP A 74 -5.22 -23.03 -23.61
C TRP A 74 -6.37 -23.46 -24.52
N THR A 75 -6.05 -24.26 -25.52
CA THR A 75 -7.04 -25.00 -26.34
C THR A 75 -7.18 -26.47 -25.93
N ASP A 76 -6.06 -27.04 -25.48
CA ASP A 76 -5.97 -28.41 -24.94
C ASP A 76 -4.77 -28.45 -23.98
N LYS A 77 -5.05 -28.24 -22.70
CA LYS A 77 -4.01 -28.10 -21.68
C LYS A 77 -3.26 -29.42 -21.44
N GLU A 78 -3.95 -30.56 -21.51
CA GLU A 78 -3.37 -31.88 -21.27
C GLU A 78 -2.32 -32.21 -22.32
N ASN A 79 -2.58 -31.83 -23.58
CA ASN A 79 -1.67 -32.01 -24.70
C ASN A 79 -0.77 -30.81 -24.98
N ASN A 80 -0.69 -29.84 -24.04
CA ASN A 80 0.13 -28.65 -24.12
C ASN A 80 -0.12 -27.80 -25.38
N LYS A 81 -1.39 -27.74 -25.86
CA LYS A 81 -1.80 -26.95 -27.02
C LYS A 81 -2.48 -25.65 -26.57
N GLY A 82 -2.12 -24.52 -27.20
CA GLY A 82 -2.68 -23.23 -26.90
C GLY A 82 -2.12 -22.11 -27.76
N TYR A 83 -2.54 -20.89 -27.47
CA TYR A 83 -2.11 -19.67 -28.17
C TYR A 83 -0.83 -19.11 -27.53
N TRP A 84 0.32 -19.64 -27.91
CA TRP A 84 1.64 -19.31 -27.35
C TRP A 84 2.21 -17.98 -27.86
N PHE A 85 1.65 -17.45 -28.92
CA PHE A 85 2.14 -16.25 -29.59
C PHE A 85 1.78 -14.96 -28.83
N PRO A 86 2.48 -13.82 -29.09
CA PRO A 86 2.26 -12.57 -28.39
C PRO A 86 0.89 -11.95 -28.66
N LEU A 87 0.49 -10.99 -27.80
CA LEU A 87 -0.81 -10.32 -27.93
C LEU A 87 -0.98 -9.59 -29.26
N SER A 88 0.08 -9.01 -29.81
CA SER A 88 0.06 -8.37 -31.14
C SER A 88 -0.34 -9.34 -32.26
N GLN A 89 0.09 -10.61 -32.18
CA GLN A 89 -0.33 -11.62 -33.13
C GLN A 89 -1.79 -12.07 -32.90
N VAL A 90 -2.27 -12.07 -31.65
CA VAL A 90 -3.71 -12.26 -31.36
C VAL A 90 -4.54 -11.21 -32.06
N GLU A 91 -4.15 -9.93 -31.94
CA GLU A 91 -4.86 -8.80 -32.56
C GLU A 91 -4.82 -8.85 -34.09
N ALA A 92 -3.65 -9.13 -34.67
CA ALA A 92 -3.49 -9.29 -36.11
C ALA A 92 -4.36 -10.42 -36.67
N THR A 93 -4.45 -11.54 -35.95
CA THR A 93 -5.29 -12.68 -36.35
C THR A 93 -6.78 -12.32 -36.30
N ILE A 94 -7.24 -11.63 -35.23
CA ILE A 94 -8.61 -11.15 -35.11
C ILE A 94 -8.96 -10.25 -36.30
N GLU A 95 -8.09 -9.27 -36.59
CA GLU A 95 -8.33 -8.33 -37.67
C GLU A 95 -8.35 -8.99 -39.04
N SER A 96 -7.41 -9.89 -39.31
CA SER A 96 -7.41 -10.69 -40.56
C SER A 96 -8.71 -11.49 -40.77
N HIS A 97 -9.24 -12.12 -39.69
CA HIS A 97 -10.50 -12.85 -39.78
C HIS A 97 -11.72 -11.94 -39.91
N LYS A 98 -11.73 -10.74 -39.32
CA LYS A 98 -12.76 -9.72 -39.53
C LYS A 98 -12.79 -9.26 -40.98
N GLN A 99 -11.61 -8.94 -41.54
CA GLN A 99 -11.49 -8.56 -42.96
C GLN A 99 -11.97 -9.69 -43.89
N LYS A 100 -11.58 -10.93 -43.60
CA LYS A 100 -12.06 -12.08 -44.35
C LYS A 100 -13.58 -12.21 -44.33
N LEU A 101 -14.21 -12.02 -43.17
CA LEU A 101 -15.67 -12.06 -43.04
C LEU A 101 -16.33 -10.91 -43.83
N SER A 102 -15.78 -9.70 -43.79
CA SER A 102 -16.33 -8.54 -44.52
C SER A 102 -16.30 -8.69 -46.05
N LEU A 103 -15.31 -9.46 -46.55
CA LEU A 103 -15.15 -9.75 -47.99
C LEU A 103 -15.86 -11.01 -48.43
N THR A 104 -16.26 -11.90 -47.48
CA THR A 104 -16.93 -13.16 -47.82
C THR A 104 -18.40 -12.89 -48.16
N ARG A 105 -18.81 -13.22 -49.37
CA ARG A 105 -20.21 -13.14 -49.85
C ARG A 105 -20.70 -14.52 -50.18
N ILE A 106 -21.97 -14.76 -49.91
CA ILE A 106 -22.64 -15.98 -50.39
C ILE A 106 -22.87 -15.80 -51.90
N PRO A 107 -22.28 -16.63 -52.75
CA PRO A 107 -22.45 -16.46 -54.20
C PRO A 107 -23.88 -16.73 -54.62
N ASP A 108 -24.35 -16.01 -55.61
CA ASP A 108 -25.63 -16.26 -56.27
C ASP A 108 -25.43 -17.44 -57.26
N THR A 109 -25.65 -18.65 -56.75
CA THR A 109 -25.43 -19.89 -57.50
C THR A 109 -26.75 -20.68 -57.62
N SER A 110 -27.03 -21.20 -58.81
CA SER A 110 -28.15 -22.11 -59.08
C SER A 110 -27.63 -23.44 -59.58
N GLY A 111 -28.41 -24.53 -59.38
CA GLY A 111 -28.10 -25.87 -59.84
C GLY A 111 -27.60 -26.81 -58.73
N ASP A 112 -27.31 -28.08 -59.06
CA ASP A 112 -27.05 -29.16 -58.11
C ASP A 112 -25.89 -28.96 -57.18
N LYS A 113 -24.92 -28.11 -57.51
CA LYS A 113 -23.73 -27.78 -56.67
C LYS A 113 -23.92 -26.53 -55.81
N ALA A 114 -25.02 -25.78 -55.92
CA ALA A 114 -25.25 -24.53 -55.17
C ALA A 114 -25.22 -24.79 -53.65
N VAL A 115 -25.82 -25.86 -53.16
CA VAL A 115 -25.88 -26.24 -51.76
C VAL A 115 -24.46 -26.45 -51.19
N LEU A 116 -23.58 -27.18 -51.89
CA LEU A 116 -22.23 -27.45 -51.46
C LEU A 116 -21.36 -26.18 -51.36
N VAL A 117 -21.57 -25.22 -52.29
CA VAL A 117 -20.83 -23.95 -52.27
C VAL A 117 -21.32 -23.07 -51.13
N ILE A 118 -22.63 -22.96 -50.92
CA ILE A 118 -23.20 -22.24 -49.80
C ILE A 118 -22.74 -22.79 -48.45
N ASP A 119 -22.78 -24.11 -48.27
CA ASP A 119 -22.35 -24.78 -47.03
C ASP A 119 -20.86 -24.55 -46.75
N ARG A 120 -20.00 -24.55 -47.78
CA ARG A 120 -18.58 -24.27 -47.64
C ARG A 120 -18.35 -22.81 -47.23
N VAL A 121 -19.09 -21.87 -47.77
CA VAL A 121 -19.03 -20.46 -47.40
C VAL A 121 -19.46 -20.27 -45.95
N ARG A 122 -20.61 -20.84 -45.54
CA ARG A 122 -21.12 -20.81 -44.17
C ARG A 122 -20.13 -21.43 -43.19
N SER A 123 -19.55 -22.59 -43.49
CA SER A 123 -18.53 -23.22 -42.65
C SER A 123 -17.29 -22.33 -42.46
N THR A 124 -16.84 -21.67 -43.55
CA THR A 124 -15.72 -20.74 -43.49
C THR A 124 -16.02 -19.50 -42.62
N MET A 125 -17.25 -18.97 -42.73
CA MET A 125 -17.72 -17.85 -41.91
C MET A 125 -17.80 -18.24 -40.43
N SER A 126 -18.39 -19.40 -40.11
CA SER A 126 -18.46 -19.94 -38.74
C SER A 126 -17.09 -20.13 -38.14
N ALA A 127 -16.15 -20.76 -38.84
CA ALA A 127 -14.77 -20.94 -38.37
C ALA A 127 -14.06 -19.62 -38.09
N SER A 128 -14.27 -18.61 -38.94
CA SER A 128 -13.70 -17.27 -38.70
C SER A 128 -14.32 -16.59 -37.48
N THR A 129 -15.64 -16.71 -37.29
CA THR A 129 -16.35 -16.17 -36.13
C THR A 129 -15.87 -16.84 -34.82
N ASP A 130 -15.67 -18.15 -34.83
CA ASP A 130 -15.16 -18.89 -33.67
C ASP A 130 -13.76 -18.43 -33.26
N ILE A 131 -12.87 -18.21 -34.24
CA ILE A 131 -11.52 -17.72 -33.99
C ILE A 131 -11.57 -16.30 -33.39
N ILE A 132 -12.37 -15.40 -33.97
CA ILE A 132 -12.57 -14.03 -33.45
C ILE A 132 -13.06 -14.07 -32.01
N SER A 133 -14.06 -14.90 -31.71
CA SER A 133 -14.63 -15.03 -30.37
C SER A 133 -13.58 -15.52 -29.34
N ARG A 134 -12.86 -16.59 -29.66
CA ARG A 134 -11.84 -17.18 -28.79
C ARG A 134 -10.68 -16.21 -28.52
N LEU A 135 -10.10 -15.65 -29.58
CA LEU A 135 -8.97 -14.72 -29.46
C LEU A 135 -9.40 -13.35 -28.88
N GLY A 136 -10.62 -12.89 -29.19
CA GLY A 136 -11.22 -11.74 -28.54
C GLY A 136 -11.35 -11.90 -27.03
N GLY A 137 -11.76 -13.12 -26.60
CA GLY A 137 -11.80 -13.47 -25.18
C GLY A 137 -10.42 -13.48 -24.52
N VAL A 138 -9.35 -13.93 -25.23
CA VAL A 138 -7.97 -13.83 -24.74
C VAL A 138 -7.57 -12.37 -24.57
N LYS A 139 -7.76 -11.54 -25.59
CA LYS A 139 -7.45 -10.10 -25.55
C LYS A 139 -8.18 -9.40 -24.38
N SER A 140 -9.48 -9.65 -24.24
CA SER A 140 -10.29 -9.04 -23.17
C SER A 140 -9.74 -9.40 -21.79
N ARG A 141 -9.39 -10.67 -21.52
CA ARG A 141 -8.81 -11.09 -20.24
C ARG A 141 -7.45 -10.48 -19.97
N VAL A 142 -6.60 -10.34 -21.00
CA VAL A 142 -5.31 -9.64 -20.85
C VAL A 142 -5.54 -8.20 -20.43
N ILE A 143 -6.39 -7.45 -21.12
CA ILE A 143 -6.71 -6.06 -20.80
C ILE A 143 -7.29 -5.93 -19.39
N SER A 144 -8.21 -6.82 -19.00
CA SER A 144 -8.75 -6.83 -17.62
C SER A 144 -7.67 -7.04 -16.57
N LEU A 145 -6.73 -7.96 -16.79
CA LEU A 145 -5.63 -8.20 -15.83
C LEU A 145 -4.65 -7.03 -15.75
N LEU A 146 -4.42 -6.30 -16.84
CA LEU A 146 -3.61 -5.08 -16.84
C LEU A 146 -4.33 -3.96 -16.07
N HIS A 147 -5.63 -3.82 -16.27
CA HIS A 147 -6.46 -2.86 -15.53
C HIS A 147 -6.49 -3.18 -14.04
N ASP A 148 -6.73 -4.45 -13.65
CA ASP A 148 -6.73 -4.89 -12.26
C ASP A 148 -5.39 -4.59 -11.57
N PHE A 149 -4.27 -4.84 -12.26
CA PHE A 149 -2.96 -4.52 -11.72
C PHE A 149 -2.79 -3.02 -11.49
N ALA A 150 -3.13 -2.19 -12.49
CA ALA A 150 -3.04 -0.73 -12.37
C ALA A 150 -3.95 -0.21 -11.24
N THR A 151 -5.17 -0.72 -11.14
CA THR A 151 -6.15 -0.37 -10.10
C THR A 151 -5.62 -0.70 -8.71
N ASN A 152 -5.07 -1.90 -8.52
CA ASN A 152 -4.51 -2.29 -7.22
C ASN A 152 -3.35 -1.40 -6.81
N VAL A 153 -2.42 -1.09 -7.74
CA VAL A 153 -1.30 -0.18 -7.46
C VAL A 153 -1.80 1.24 -7.15
N TYR A 154 -2.77 1.73 -7.90
CA TYR A 154 -3.36 3.07 -7.69
C TYR A 154 -3.92 3.21 -6.28
N TYR A 155 -4.79 2.29 -5.86
CA TYR A 155 -5.41 2.37 -4.53
C TYR A 155 -4.43 2.12 -3.39
N GLU A 156 -3.52 1.16 -3.54
CA GLU A 156 -2.47 0.89 -2.55
C GLU A 156 -1.62 2.15 -2.32
N LYS A 157 -1.08 2.75 -3.39
CA LYS A 157 -0.21 3.91 -3.28
C LYS A 157 -0.93 5.19 -2.88
N THR A 158 -2.20 5.34 -3.25
CA THR A 158 -3.03 6.45 -2.77
C THR A 158 -3.27 6.35 -1.27
N PHE A 159 -3.52 5.14 -0.75
CA PHE A 159 -3.67 4.93 0.69
C PHE A 159 -2.35 5.17 1.45
N ASP A 160 -1.23 4.63 0.94
CA ASP A 160 0.11 4.86 1.52
C ASP A 160 0.43 6.36 1.61
N ASN A 161 0.22 7.10 0.52
CA ASN A 161 0.47 8.54 0.46
C ASN A 161 -0.43 9.33 1.43
N LEU A 162 -1.71 8.95 1.54
CA LEU A 162 -2.64 9.56 2.50
C LEU A 162 -2.19 9.30 3.95
N ALA A 163 -1.82 8.06 4.27
CA ALA A 163 -1.34 7.69 5.60
C ALA A 163 -0.05 8.43 5.96
N GLU A 164 0.91 8.50 5.03
CA GLU A 164 2.17 9.25 5.18
C GLU A 164 1.89 10.74 5.42
N SER A 165 1.02 11.37 4.60
CA SER A 165 0.69 12.78 4.75
C SER A 165 0.01 13.13 6.07
N ILE A 166 -0.89 12.26 6.56
CA ILE A 166 -1.54 12.42 7.87
C ILE A 166 -0.50 12.29 8.98
N PHE A 167 0.39 11.28 8.88
CA PHE A 167 1.43 11.06 9.87
C PHE A 167 2.43 12.23 9.90
N ASP A 168 2.90 12.68 8.75
CA ASP A 168 3.85 13.81 8.64
C ASP A 168 3.27 15.10 9.19
N LYS A 169 2.01 15.39 8.85
CA LYS A 169 1.32 16.56 9.41
C LYS A 169 1.23 16.47 10.93
N TYR A 170 0.77 15.31 11.45
CA TYR A 170 0.64 15.12 12.90
C TYR A 170 2.00 15.17 13.59
N LYS A 171 3.05 14.58 12.98
CA LYS A 171 4.43 14.64 13.46
C LYS A 171 4.93 16.09 13.53
N ASN A 172 4.76 16.88 12.46
CA ASN A 172 5.19 18.28 12.43
C ASN A 172 4.48 19.12 13.50
N ASP A 173 3.17 18.90 13.70
CA ASP A 173 2.40 19.58 14.75
C ASP A 173 2.93 19.22 16.14
N ILE A 174 3.27 17.95 16.40
CA ILE A 174 3.87 17.51 17.67
C ILE A 174 5.28 18.06 17.85
N ASP A 175 6.12 18.00 16.82
CA ASP A 175 7.51 18.50 16.88
C ASP A 175 7.54 19.99 17.23
N LEU A 176 6.64 20.79 16.64
CA LEU A 176 6.50 22.20 16.98
C LEU A 176 6.09 22.41 18.44
N LEU A 177 5.08 21.66 18.92
CA LEU A 177 4.62 21.75 20.30
C LEU A 177 5.72 21.33 21.30
N ILE A 178 6.48 20.30 20.99
CA ILE A 178 7.60 19.84 21.82
C ILE A 178 8.72 20.90 21.80
N ALA A 179 9.07 21.46 20.65
CA ALA A 179 10.09 22.51 20.52
C ALA A 179 9.75 23.73 21.35
N GLU A 180 8.51 24.18 21.33
CA GLU A 180 8.04 25.34 22.07
C GLU A 180 7.99 25.11 23.59
N ASN A 181 7.71 23.88 24.02
CA ASN A 181 7.46 23.58 25.42
C ASN A 181 8.58 22.79 26.13
N SER A 182 9.44 22.09 25.37
CA SER A 182 10.45 21.16 25.92
C SER A 182 11.53 20.85 24.87
N GLY A 183 12.24 21.89 24.42
CA GLY A 183 13.18 21.78 23.28
C GLY A 183 14.31 20.76 23.47
N ASP A 184 14.76 20.52 24.70
CA ASP A 184 15.74 19.48 25.06
C ASP A 184 15.26 18.04 24.76
N ILE A 185 13.96 17.83 24.69
CA ILE A 185 13.38 16.53 24.35
C ILE A 185 13.63 16.21 22.88
N ILE A 186 13.49 17.18 21.98
CA ILE A 186 13.70 16.95 20.54
C ILE A 186 15.12 16.48 20.26
N GLU A 187 16.11 16.98 20.99
CA GLU A 187 17.50 16.57 20.85
C GLU A 187 17.74 15.11 21.24
N GLN A 188 16.88 14.52 22.07
CA GLN A 188 16.98 13.12 22.50
C GLN A 188 16.34 12.13 21.52
N ILE A 189 15.38 12.56 20.71
CA ILE A 189 14.64 11.69 19.75
C ILE A 189 15.58 10.98 18.76
N PRO A 190 16.54 11.64 18.09
CA PRO A 190 17.47 10.97 17.18
C PRO A 190 18.29 9.88 17.87
N SER A 191 18.67 10.09 19.13
CA SER A 191 19.40 9.07 19.91
C SER A 191 18.58 7.81 20.16
N VAL A 192 17.27 7.94 20.42
CA VAL A 192 16.38 6.78 20.56
C VAL A 192 16.25 6.04 19.24
N ILE A 193 16.02 6.76 18.14
CA ILE A 193 15.87 6.16 16.81
C ILE A 193 17.12 5.38 16.40
N ASN A 194 18.30 5.94 16.59
CA ASN A 194 19.55 5.28 16.26
C ASN A 194 19.72 3.97 17.06
N ARG A 195 19.47 4.02 18.37
CA ARG A 195 19.57 2.82 19.23
C ARG A 195 18.54 1.74 18.86
N LEU A 196 17.32 2.13 18.48
CA LEU A 196 16.32 1.19 17.99
C LEU A 196 16.70 0.59 16.63
N SER A 197 17.52 1.28 15.84
CA SER A 197 18.03 0.76 14.56
C SER A 197 19.16 -0.25 14.74
N ASP A 198 19.93 -0.17 15.84
CA ASP A 198 20.99 -1.13 16.15
C ASP A 198 20.43 -2.51 16.54
N GLY A 199 19.24 -2.56 17.17
CA GLY A 199 18.43 -3.75 17.38
C GLY A 199 18.96 -4.76 18.41
N ASP A 200 20.13 -4.54 19.02
CA ASP A 200 20.65 -5.41 20.08
C ASP A 200 19.99 -5.12 21.44
N LYS A 201 20.04 -6.08 22.37
CA LYS A 201 19.38 -5.98 23.68
C LYS A 201 19.82 -4.77 24.50
N GLU A 202 21.11 -4.40 24.42
CA GLU A 202 21.64 -3.27 25.17
C GLU A 202 21.15 -1.95 24.60
N SER A 203 21.19 -1.80 23.28
CA SER A 203 20.68 -0.64 22.56
C SER A 203 19.17 -0.45 22.79
N ILE A 204 18.38 -1.53 22.80
CA ILE A 204 16.94 -1.49 23.14
C ILE A 204 16.75 -1.00 24.59
N SER A 205 17.44 -1.55 25.55
CA SER A 205 17.35 -1.12 26.96
C SER A 205 17.75 0.36 27.15
N GLN A 206 18.77 0.83 26.45
CA GLN A 206 19.20 2.23 26.45
C GLN A 206 18.17 3.13 25.77
N ALA A 207 17.52 2.67 24.68
CA ALA A 207 16.44 3.41 24.03
C ALA A 207 15.24 3.61 24.98
N LEU A 208 14.81 2.57 25.68
CA LEU A 208 13.71 2.62 26.66
C LEU A 208 14.07 3.49 27.87
N THR A 209 15.32 3.43 28.34
CA THR A 209 15.83 4.35 29.39
C THR A 209 15.72 5.80 28.92
N THR A 210 16.04 6.08 27.65
CA THR A 210 15.92 7.42 27.09
C THR A 210 14.46 7.85 26.94
N CYS A 211 13.56 6.95 26.52
CA CYS A 211 12.11 7.22 26.49
C CYS A 211 11.58 7.63 27.90
N ARG A 212 12.02 6.91 28.94
CA ARG A 212 11.66 7.27 30.31
C ARG A 212 12.17 8.66 30.70
N ARG A 213 13.43 8.98 30.38
CA ARG A 213 14.00 10.32 30.64
C ARG A 213 13.27 11.42 29.89
N ILE A 214 12.80 11.14 28.65
CA ILE A 214 11.95 12.04 27.88
C ILE A 214 10.66 12.33 28.63
N ILE A 215 9.97 11.32 29.18
CA ILE A 215 8.74 11.49 29.95
C ILE A 215 9.01 12.31 31.24
N ASP A 216 10.11 12.01 31.91
CA ASP A 216 10.51 12.70 33.14
C ASP A 216 10.81 14.19 32.87
N SER A 217 11.60 14.49 31.81
CA SER A 217 11.91 15.86 31.37
C SER A 217 10.64 16.60 30.96
N PHE A 218 9.79 15.99 30.16
CA PHE A 218 8.51 16.52 29.75
C PHE A 218 7.64 16.91 30.95
N SER A 219 7.53 16.02 31.96
CA SER A 219 6.80 16.33 33.19
C SER A 219 7.37 17.54 33.93
N ASN A 220 8.69 17.67 33.97
CA ASN A 220 9.34 18.83 34.64
C ASN A 220 9.02 20.15 33.94
N HIS A 221 8.89 20.17 32.63
CA HIS A 221 8.59 21.38 31.86
C HIS A 221 7.11 21.77 31.92
N ILE A 222 6.19 20.82 31.72
CA ILE A 222 4.77 21.16 31.65
C ILE A 222 4.09 21.27 33.00
N PHE A 223 4.58 20.54 34.01
CA PHE A 223 4.06 20.57 35.38
C PHE A 223 5.20 20.37 36.39
N PRO A 224 5.91 21.46 36.74
CA PRO A 224 7.04 21.42 37.67
C PRO A 224 6.67 20.81 39.04
N ALA A 225 7.65 20.20 39.67
CA ALA A 225 7.47 19.59 40.99
C ALA A 225 7.10 20.62 42.05
N ARG A 226 6.22 20.21 42.99
CA ARG A 226 5.74 21.02 44.12
C ARG A 226 5.63 20.15 45.35
N ASP A 227 5.86 20.74 46.53
CA ASP A 227 5.63 20.09 47.82
C ASP A 227 4.13 20.18 48.25
N GLU A 228 3.26 19.88 47.27
CA GLU A 228 1.80 19.97 47.42
C GLU A 228 1.19 18.61 47.05
N THR A 229 -0.09 18.47 47.38
CA THR A 229 -0.91 17.34 46.93
C THR A 229 -2.14 17.85 46.20
N ILE A 230 -2.67 17.06 45.28
CA ILE A 230 -3.93 17.30 44.58
C ILE A 230 -4.87 16.12 44.74
N GLU A 231 -6.15 16.42 44.95
CA GLU A 231 -7.19 15.36 45.02
C GLU A 231 -7.80 15.12 43.64
N ILE A 232 -7.74 13.88 43.16
CA ILE A 232 -8.31 13.49 41.88
C ILE A 232 -9.09 12.17 42.04
N GLY A 233 -10.42 12.24 41.88
CA GLY A 233 -11.29 11.07 41.96
C GLY A 233 -11.22 10.36 43.31
N GLY A 234 -11.13 11.12 44.40
CA GLY A 234 -11.05 10.59 45.77
C GLY A 234 -9.69 10.10 46.20
N ASN A 235 -8.63 10.27 45.34
CA ASN A 235 -7.26 9.92 45.67
C ASN A 235 -6.41 11.18 45.83
N THR A 236 -5.62 11.25 46.92
CA THR A 236 -4.66 12.34 47.16
C THR A 236 -3.32 11.98 46.48
N LEU A 237 -2.93 12.74 45.46
CA LEU A 237 -1.70 12.54 44.69
C LEU A 237 -0.64 13.55 45.11
N SER A 238 0.55 13.04 45.48
CA SER A 238 1.73 13.88 45.74
C SER A 238 2.33 14.39 44.43
N LEU A 239 2.73 15.66 44.40
CA LEU A 239 3.32 16.33 43.24
C LEU A 239 4.84 16.51 43.33
N LYS A 240 5.51 15.76 44.21
CA LYS A 240 6.96 15.79 44.40
C LYS A 240 7.72 15.36 43.14
N LYS A 241 9.04 15.68 43.11
CA LYS A 241 9.91 15.45 41.94
C LYS A 241 9.92 14.02 41.44
N ASP A 242 9.91 13.03 42.33
CA ASP A 242 9.90 11.60 42.02
C ASP A 242 8.53 11.07 41.57
N LYS A 243 7.48 11.86 41.64
CA LYS A 243 6.09 11.50 41.31
C LYS A 243 5.67 11.98 39.91
N VAL A 244 6.46 11.60 38.90
CA VAL A 244 6.27 12.00 37.49
C VAL A 244 4.86 11.70 36.98
N GLN A 245 4.37 10.48 37.13
CA GLN A 245 3.02 10.11 36.70
C GLN A 245 1.92 10.94 37.39
N ASN A 246 2.06 11.23 38.69
CA ASN A 246 1.09 12.04 39.40
C ASN A 246 1.03 13.45 38.87
N ARG A 247 2.16 14.04 38.53
CA ARG A 247 2.24 15.39 37.95
C ARG A 247 1.59 15.46 36.57
N LEU A 248 1.86 14.48 35.71
CA LEU A 248 1.23 14.38 34.39
C LEU A 248 -0.28 14.12 34.52
N ASN A 249 -0.69 13.27 35.47
CA ASN A 249 -2.11 13.04 35.75
C ASN A 249 -2.82 14.31 36.26
N ALA A 250 -2.14 15.12 37.08
CA ALA A 250 -2.64 16.40 37.52
C ALA A 250 -2.79 17.38 36.37
N PHE A 251 -1.79 17.48 35.50
CA PHE A 251 -1.84 18.33 34.30
C PHE A 251 -3.04 17.94 33.40
N ILE A 252 -3.20 16.64 33.08
CA ILE A 252 -4.32 16.14 32.28
C ILE A 252 -5.66 16.46 32.94
N HIS A 253 -5.75 16.32 34.26
CA HIS A 253 -6.98 16.58 34.99
C HIS A 253 -7.39 18.04 34.94
N LEU A 254 -6.44 18.94 35.07
CA LEU A 254 -6.67 20.39 35.12
C LEU A 254 -6.94 21.00 33.73
N ASN A 255 -6.33 20.44 32.67
CA ASN A 255 -6.37 21.03 31.34
C ASN A 255 -7.31 20.31 30.36
N SER A 256 -7.99 19.23 30.74
CA SER A 256 -9.00 18.57 29.91
C SER A 256 -10.39 18.76 30.50
N GLU A 257 -11.37 19.07 29.65
CA GLU A 257 -12.78 19.17 30.08
C GLU A 257 -13.49 17.81 29.98
N SER A 258 -13.15 17.00 28.99
CA SER A 258 -13.81 15.71 28.73
C SER A 258 -13.38 14.61 29.70
N ALA A 259 -14.33 14.09 30.45
CA ALA A 259 -14.09 12.98 31.39
C ALA A 259 -13.57 11.70 30.70
N SER A 260 -14.07 11.38 29.50
CA SER A 260 -13.62 10.23 28.72
C SER A 260 -12.17 10.42 28.22
N ARG A 261 -11.81 11.62 27.75
CA ARG A 261 -10.44 11.95 27.32
C ARG A 261 -9.47 11.92 28.49
N LYS A 262 -9.85 12.47 29.66
CA LYS A 262 -9.05 12.35 30.90
C LYS A 262 -8.75 10.90 31.25
N LYS A 263 -9.80 10.04 31.27
CA LYS A 263 -9.67 8.63 31.60
C LYS A 263 -8.72 7.91 30.61
N LYS A 264 -8.91 8.13 29.29
CA LYS A 264 -8.08 7.55 28.23
C LYS A 264 -6.61 7.93 28.39
N LEU A 265 -6.32 9.23 28.52
CA LEU A 265 -4.95 9.73 28.60
C LEU A 265 -4.22 9.23 29.84
N ARG A 266 -4.91 9.24 30.99
CA ARG A 266 -4.34 8.75 32.25
C ARG A 266 -4.05 7.25 32.21
N GLN A 267 -4.94 6.45 31.63
CA GLN A 267 -4.72 5.03 31.46
C GLN A 267 -3.55 4.73 30.50
N ASN A 268 -3.50 5.41 29.36
CA ASN A 268 -2.41 5.28 28.42
C ASN A 268 -1.05 5.68 29.04
N LEU A 269 -1.03 6.76 29.81
CA LEU A 269 0.16 7.19 30.54
C LEU A 269 0.64 6.13 31.54
N SER A 270 -0.28 5.58 32.32
CA SER A 270 0.07 4.55 33.32
C SER A 270 0.65 3.31 32.66
N ASN A 271 -0.04 2.78 31.65
CA ASN A 271 0.40 1.58 30.92
C ASN A 271 1.75 1.80 30.25
N LEU A 272 1.92 2.94 29.59
CA LEU A 272 3.16 3.26 28.87
C LEU A 272 4.34 3.45 29.84
N TYR A 273 4.16 4.26 30.91
CA TYR A 273 5.23 4.54 31.88
C TYR A 273 5.68 3.27 32.60
N GLU A 274 4.73 2.42 32.97
CA GLU A 274 5.03 1.09 33.58
C GLU A 274 5.84 0.25 32.61
N ARG A 275 5.37 0.10 31.36
CA ARG A 275 6.03 -0.77 30.38
C ARG A 275 7.42 -0.29 29.98
N VAL A 276 7.59 1.02 29.77
CA VAL A 276 8.91 1.62 29.50
C VAL A 276 9.84 1.46 30.70
N SER A 277 9.35 1.55 31.94
CA SER A 277 10.16 1.38 33.14
C SER A 277 10.58 -0.07 33.38
N VAL A 278 9.69 -1.03 33.14
CA VAL A 278 9.97 -2.46 33.26
C VAL A 278 10.87 -2.93 32.11
N GLY A 279 10.68 -2.41 30.90
CA GLY A 279 11.45 -2.76 29.71
C GLY A 279 12.95 -2.48 29.80
N VAL A 280 13.38 -1.63 30.75
CA VAL A 280 14.80 -1.43 31.07
C VAL A 280 15.45 -2.68 31.66
N HIS A 281 14.67 -3.58 32.26
CA HIS A 281 15.12 -4.76 32.99
C HIS A 281 14.55 -6.10 32.49
N SER A 282 13.73 -6.11 31.46
CA SER A 282 13.01 -7.29 30.96
C SER A 282 13.22 -7.53 29.47
N ASP A 283 12.78 -8.71 29.00
CA ASP A 283 12.78 -9.06 27.58
C ASP A 283 11.71 -8.26 26.82
N VAL A 284 12.13 -7.11 26.28
CA VAL A 284 11.38 -6.35 25.28
C VAL A 284 12.08 -6.58 23.96
N ASP A 285 11.34 -7.03 22.96
CA ASP A 285 11.88 -7.19 21.62
C ASP A 285 11.94 -5.83 20.86
N GLU A 286 12.63 -5.84 19.73
CA GLU A 286 12.84 -4.66 18.92
C GLU A 286 11.50 -4.03 18.44
N GLN A 287 10.53 -4.87 18.04
CA GLN A 287 9.23 -4.40 17.54
C GLN A 287 8.43 -3.73 18.68
N GLU A 288 8.43 -4.31 19.86
CA GLU A 288 7.78 -3.74 21.03
C GLU A 288 8.46 -2.42 21.45
N ALA A 289 9.79 -2.36 21.44
CA ALA A 289 10.55 -1.15 21.79
C ALA A 289 10.24 0.00 20.82
N ARG A 290 10.16 -0.26 19.52
CA ARG A 290 9.72 0.71 18.52
C ARG A 290 8.29 1.20 18.79
N SER A 291 7.38 0.29 19.11
CA SER A 291 5.99 0.63 19.47
C SER A 291 5.92 1.50 20.72
N LEU A 292 6.71 1.20 21.75
CA LEU A 292 6.78 1.99 22.99
C LEU A 292 7.32 3.40 22.73
N PHE A 293 8.33 3.56 21.88
CA PHE A 293 8.83 4.87 21.48
C PHE A 293 7.75 5.68 20.75
N PHE A 294 7.10 5.11 19.74
CA PHE A 294 6.03 5.81 19.03
C PHE A 294 4.87 6.20 19.95
N ASN A 295 4.47 5.29 20.84
CA ASN A 295 3.42 5.57 21.81
C ASN A 295 3.81 6.68 22.79
N THR A 296 5.10 6.73 23.20
CA THR A 296 5.64 7.83 24.02
C THR A 296 5.49 9.15 23.29
N TYR A 297 5.99 9.23 22.07
CA TYR A 297 5.97 10.44 21.25
C TYR A 297 4.52 10.94 21.01
N LEU A 298 3.62 10.04 20.60
CA LEU A 298 2.22 10.36 20.33
C LEU A 298 1.49 10.83 21.60
N LEU A 299 1.72 10.16 22.74
CA LEU A 299 1.09 10.52 24.01
C LEU A 299 1.54 11.89 24.51
N LEU A 300 2.83 12.20 24.41
CA LEU A 300 3.35 13.51 24.81
C LEU A 300 2.75 14.63 23.94
N GLY A 301 2.67 14.41 22.62
CA GLY A 301 1.99 15.32 21.70
C GLY A 301 0.51 15.50 22.05
N GLU A 302 -0.22 14.40 22.33
CA GLU A 302 -1.64 14.48 22.72
C GLU A 302 -1.84 15.24 24.03
N ILE A 303 -0.94 15.10 25.01
CA ILE A 303 -0.97 15.85 26.27
C ILE A 303 -0.71 17.34 26.02
N LEU A 304 0.24 17.70 25.15
CA LEU A 304 0.54 19.10 24.83
C LEU A 304 -0.65 19.82 24.18
N THR A 305 -1.46 19.12 23.39
CA THR A 305 -2.69 19.71 22.81
C THR A 305 -3.73 20.13 23.86
N LEU A 306 -3.55 19.75 25.13
CA LEU A 306 -4.40 20.20 26.23
C LEU A 306 -3.99 21.58 26.77
N LYS A 307 -2.77 22.03 26.48
CA LYS A 307 -2.30 23.34 26.87
C LYS A 307 -2.97 24.39 25.97
N LYS A 308 -4.01 25.01 26.46
CA LYS A 308 -4.68 26.17 25.82
C LYS A 308 -3.91 27.46 26.07
#